data_5e47e23779ca0fa00fff18c2d0b6d0e3
#
_entry.id   5e47e23779ca0fa00fff18c2d0b6d0e3
#
_cell.length_a   1.000
_cell.length_b   1.000
_cell.length_c   1.000
_cell.angle_alpha   90.00
_cell.angle_beta   90.00
_cell.angle_gamma   90.00
#
_symmetry.space_group_name_H-M   'P 1'
#
loop_
_entity.id
_entity.type
_entity.pdbx_description
1 polymer ?
#
loop_
_entity_poly.entity_id
_entity_poly.type
_entity_poly.pdbx_seq_one_letter_code
_entity_poly.pdbx_strand_id
1 'polypeptide(L)'
;MAIGFALLSISPLYEKGVYEALKNTAEIVEVHPLFGEYDILVKIECESIDAIGEIVIKRIRATKGVMDTKTLIGTKSLTGEP
;
A
#
# COMPACT_ATOMS: atom_id res chain seq x y z
N MET A 1 0.44 -10.06 13.93
CA MET A 1 -0.02 -9.39 12.72
C MET A 1 1.02 -8.37 12.26
N ALA A 2 1.25 -8.30 10.96
CA ALA A 2 2.23 -7.38 10.40
C ALA A 2 1.52 -6.17 9.79
N ILE A 3 2.14 -5.01 9.88
CA ILE A 3 1.63 -3.77 9.31
C ILE A 3 2.68 -3.22 8.36
N GLY A 4 2.24 -2.85 7.17
CA GLY A 4 3.09 -2.21 6.18
C GLY A 4 2.40 -1.00 5.58
N PHE A 5 3.20 -0.17 4.95
CA PHE A 5 2.72 1.00 4.22
C PHE A 5 3.33 0.98 2.83
N ALA A 6 2.57 1.41 1.86
CA ALA A 6 3.10 1.56 0.51
C ALA A 6 2.78 2.96 0.01
N LEU A 7 3.80 3.60 -0.56
CA LEU A 7 3.67 4.89 -1.23
C LEU A 7 3.62 4.61 -2.72
N LEU A 8 2.63 5.15 -3.40
CA LEU A 8 2.38 4.85 -4.81
C LEU A 8 2.44 6.09 -5.67
N SER A 9 3.11 5.97 -6.81
CA SER A 9 3.00 6.94 -7.90
C SER A 9 2.05 6.36 -8.92
N ILE A 10 1.09 7.16 -9.38
CA ILE A 10 0.00 6.69 -10.21
C ILE A 10 -0.16 7.54 -11.45
N SER A 11 -0.40 6.90 -12.59
CA SER A 11 -0.72 7.62 -13.82
C SER A 11 -2.05 8.37 -13.66
N PRO A 12 -2.10 9.67 -13.95
CA PRO A 12 -3.35 10.43 -13.81
C PRO A 12 -4.52 9.86 -14.59
N LEU A 13 -4.23 9.16 -15.68
CA LEU A 13 -5.29 8.56 -16.51
C LEU A 13 -6.01 7.41 -15.80
N TYR A 14 -5.40 6.80 -14.79
CA TYR A 14 -5.92 5.61 -14.12
C TYR A 14 -6.23 5.84 -12.65
N GLU A 15 -6.16 7.08 -12.21
CA GLU A 15 -6.25 7.42 -10.78
C GLU A 15 -7.51 6.85 -10.11
N LYS A 16 -8.66 7.04 -10.74
CA LYS A 16 -9.91 6.56 -10.18
C LYS A 16 -9.96 5.04 -10.08
N GLY A 17 -9.54 4.36 -11.14
CA GLY A 17 -9.55 2.89 -11.16
C GLY A 17 -8.58 2.30 -10.15
N VAL A 18 -7.42 2.92 -9.99
CA VAL A 18 -6.45 2.48 -8.98
C VAL A 18 -7.03 2.64 -7.58
N TYR A 19 -7.62 3.80 -7.30
CA TYR A 19 -8.21 4.06 -5.99
C TYR A 19 -9.27 3.02 -5.65
N GLU A 20 -10.15 2.72 -6.59
CA GLU A 20 -11.20 1.73 -6.38
C GLU A 20 -10.62 0.32 -6.17
N ALA A 21 -9.62 -0.05 -6.95
CA ALA A 21 -8.98 -1.35 -6.80
C ALA A 21 -8.33 -1.50 -5.42
N LEU A 22 -7.67 -0.45 -4.93
CA LEU A 22 -7.07 -0.47 -3.61
C LEU A 22 -8.12 -0.62 -2.52
N LYS A 23 -9.21 0.13 -2.63
CA LYS A 23 -10.29 0.06 -1.63
C LYS A 23 -10.98 -1.30 -1.62
N ASN A 24 -10.94 -2.04 -2.71
CA ASN A 24 -11.53 -3.37 -2.79
C ASN A 24 -10.57 -4.49 -2.41
N THR A 25 -9.38 -4.17 -1.95
CA THR A 25 -8.42 -5.16 -1.47
C THR A 25 -8.53 -5.24 0.05
N ALA A 26 -8.93 -6.41 0.55
CA ALA A 26 -9.27 -6.58 1.97
C ALA A 26 -8.12 -6.24 2.91
N GLU A 27 -6.89 -6.58 2.52
CA GLU A 27 -5.71 -6.35 3.36
C GLU A 27 -5.30 -4.88 3.42
N ILE A 28 -5.82 -4.07 2.52
CA ILE A 28 -5.57 -2.62 2.54
C ILE A 28 -6.64 -1.98 3.41
N VAL A 29 -6.24 -1.53 4.58
CA VAL A 29 -7.18 -1.02 5.58
C VAL A 29 -7.34 0.49 5.56
N GLU A 30 -6.39 1.21 4.94
CA GLU A 30 -6.47 2.67 4.78
C GLU A 30 -5.90 3.05 3.42
N VAL A 31 -6.54 4.00 2.79
CA VAL A 31 -6.08 4.57 1.52
C VAL A 31 -6.13 6.09 1.66
N HIS A 32 -4.99 6.74 1.53
CA HIS A 32 -4.87 8.18 1.70
C HIS A 32 -4.34 8.83 0.44
N PRO A 33 -5.14 9.68 -0.22
CA PRO A 33 -4.60 10.50 -1.32
C PRO A 33 -3.58 11.47 -0.76
N LEU A 34 -2.52 11.69 -1.51
CA LEU A 34 -1.43 12.58 -1.12
C LEU A 34 -1.21 13.65 -2.16
N PHE A 35 -0.60 14.72 -1.74
CA PHE A 35 -0.14 15.78 -2.62
C PHE A 35 1.37 15.92 -2.44
N GLY A 36 2.13 15.65 -3.48
CA GLY A 36 3.58 15.73 -3.41
C GLY A 36 4.25 14.66 -4.27
N GLU A 37 5.34 14.11 -3.78
CA GLU A 37 6.16 13.17 -4.53
C GLU A 37 5.41 11.88 -4.87
N TYR A 38 4.55 11.43 -3.97
CA TYR A 38 3.72 10.24 -4.18
C TYR A 38 2.26 10.65 -4.17
N ASP A 39 1.44 9.85 -4.83
CA ASP A 39 0.03 10.15 -5.03
C ASP A 39 -0.89 9.50 -4.01
N ILE A 40 -0.53 8.34 -3.50
CA ILE A 40 -1.35 7.60 -2.54
C ILE A 40 -0.46 6.92 -1.51
N LEU A 41 -0.92 6.93 -0.26
CA LEU A 41 -0.38 6.10 0.81
C LEU A 41 -1.42 5.06 1.17
N VAL A 42 -1.03 3.79 1.25
CA VAL A 42 -1.91 2.73 1.75
C VAL A 42 -1.31 2.10 2.99
N LYS A 43 -2.19 1.68 3.90
CA LYS A 43 -1.81 0.88 5.06
C LYS A 43 -2.28 -0.55 4.82
N ILE A 44 -1.39 -1.51 5.01
CA ILE A 44 -1.64 -2.92 4.77
C ILE A 44 -1.53 -3.67 6.09
N GLU A 45 -2.51 -4.51 6.39
CA GLU A 45 -2.46 -5.38 7.56
C GLU A 45 -2.61 -6.82 7.10
N CYS A 46 -1.62 -7.63 7.43
CA CYS A 46 -1.55 -9.03 7.04
C CYS A 46 -1.03 -9.88 8.19
N GLU A 47 -1.06 -11.20 8.00
CA GLU A 47 -0.56 -12.15 9.01
C GLU A 47 0.94 -12.03 9.23
N SER A 48 1.70 -11.70 8.16
CA SER A 48 3.15 -11.72 8.20
C SER A 48 3.74 -10.67 7.27
N ILE A 49 5.01 -10.40 7.45
CA ILE A 49 5.76 -9.49 6.56
C ILE A 49 5.78 -10.05 5.14
N ASP A 50 5.94 -11.37 5.00
CA ASP A 50 5.93 -12.00 3.68
C ASP A 50 4.60 -11.78 2.97
N ALA A 51 3.49 -11.85 3.71
CA ALA A 51 2.17 -11.61 3.13
C ALA A 51 2.04 -10.17 2.64
N ILE A 52 2.63 -9.20 3.35
CA ILE A 52 2.63 -7.81 2.90
C ILE A 52 3.35 -7.69 1.55
N GLY A 53 4.52 -8.33 1.43
CA GLY A 53 5.26 -8.34 0.17
C GLY A 53 4.45 -8.91 -0.98
N GLU A 54 3.71 -9.99 -0.72
CA GLU A 54 2.86 -10.59 -1.75
C GLU A 54 1.74 -9.67 -2.18
N ILE A 55 1.09 -8.97 -1.24
CA ILE A 55 0.05 -8.01 -1.57
C ILE A 55 0.61 -6.89 -2.45
N VAL A 56 1.78 -6.36 -2.11
CA VAL A 56 2.39 -5.31 -2.91
C VAL A 56 2.68 -5.80 -4.33
N ILE A 57 3.27 -6.97 -4.46
CA ILE A 57 3.68 -7.49 -5.77
C ILE A 57 2.48 -7.97 -6.58
N LYS A 58 1.60 -8.75 -5.99
CA LYS A 58 0.52 -9.42 -6.73
C LYS A 58 -0.72 -8.58 -6.92
N ARG A 59 -0.96 -7.64 -6.03
CA ARG A 59 -2.19 -6.84 -6.07
C ARG A 59 -1.92 -5.37 -6.41
N ILE A 60 -1.01 -4.74 -5.69
CA ILE A 60 -0.77 -3.30 -5.89
C ILE A 60 0.00 -3.04 -7.17
N ARG A 61 1.16 -3.66 -7.34
CA ARG A 61 1.98 -3.44 -8.53
C ARG A 61 1.33 -3.98 -9.80
N ALA A 62 0.43 -4.95 -9.68
CA ALA A 62 -0.31 -5.50 -10.82
C ALA A 62 -1.50 -4.63 -11.23
N THR A 63 -1.87 -3.63 -10.44
CA THR A 63 -2.99 -2.75 -10.76
C THR A 63 -2.58 -1.78 -11.87
N LYS A 64 -3.38 -1.73 -12.93
CA LYS A 64 -3.10 -0.86 -14.06
C LYS A 64 -3.10 0.60 -13.62
N GLY A 65 -2.05 1.32 -13.95
CA GLY A 65 -1.90 2.72 -13.58
C GLY A 65 -0.93 2.96 -12.44
N VAL A 66 -0.56 1.93 -11.68
CA VAL A 66 0.47 2.04 -10.65
C VAL A 66 1.83 2.04 -11.35
N MET A 67 2.55 3.16 -11.25
CA MET A 67 3.82 3.35 -11.95
C MET A 67 5.02 3.02 -11.08
N ASP A 68 4.95 3.34 -9.81
CA ASP A 68 6.04 3.11 -8.88
C ASP A 68 5.50 2.88 -7.49
N THR A 69 6.22 2.08 -6.70
CA THR A 69 5.82 1.77 -5.33
C THR A 69 7.03 1.81 -4.42
N LYS A 70 6.81 2.26 -3.19
CA LYS A 70 7.81 2.20 -2.14
C LYS A 70 7.14 1.60 -0.90
N THR A 71 7.67 0.47 -0.43
CA THR A 71 7.07 -0.25 0.69
C THR A 71 7.86 -0.01 1.95
N LEU A 72 7.14 0.28 3.03
CA LEU A 72 7.70 0.47 4.37
C LEU A 72 7.05 -0.56 5.28
N ILE A 73 7.86 -1.26 6.07
CA ILE A 73 7.35 -2.28 6.97
C ILE A 73 7.35 -1.72 8.38
N GLY A 74 6.22 -1.88 9.06
CA GLY A 74 6.12 -1.48 10.46
C GLY A 74 6.98 -2.37 11.35
N THR A 75 7.58 -1.77 12.35
CA THR A 75 8.38 -2.50 13.32
C THR A 75 7.77 -2.29 14.71
N LYS A 76 8.34 -2.96 15.70
CA LYS A 76 7.96 -2.71 17.08
C LYS A 76 8.34 -1.29 17.46
N SER A 77 7.59 -0.71 18.37
CA SER A 77 7.91 0.60 18.91
C SER A 77 9.25 0.57 19.66
N LEU A 78 9.75 1.74 20.00
CA LEU A 78 11.01 1.83 20.76
C LEU A 78 10.90 1.22 22.15
N THR A 79 9.67 1.02 22.64
CA THR A 79 9.45 0.34 23.94
C THR A 79 9.33 -1.17 23.77
N GLY A 80 9.43 -1.69 22.57
CA GLY A 80 9.31 -3.12 22.30
C GLY A 80 7.89 -3.60 22.04
N GLU A 81 6.91 -2.71 22.05
CA GLU A 81 5.53 -3.05 21.77
C GLU A 81 5.23 -2.91 20.28
N PRO A 82 4.33 -3.78 19.73
CA PRO A 82 3.96 -3.68 18.33
C PRO A 82 3.20 -2.41 17.99
#